data_ffda6944a46cff120569ca67a0a796b5
#
_entry.id   ffda6944a46cff120569ca67a0a796b5
#
_cell.length_a   1.000
_cell.length_b   1.000
_cell.length_c   1.000
_cell.angle_alpha   90.00
_cell.angle_beta   90.00
_cell.angle_gamma   90.00
#
_symmetry.space_group_name_H-M   'P 1'
#
loop_
_entity.id
_entity.type
_entity.pdbx_description
1 polymer ?
#
loop_
_entity_poly.entity_id
_entity_poly.type
_entity_poly.pdbx_seq_one_letter_code
_entity_poly.pdbx_strand_id
1 'polypeptide(L)'
;GSEMCIRDRPYYIGEKKLITLMMKMDADVVVMTMPDIENYHIKRSYIRKDINYVYVPHGMDSLNMTMRTGSMDHYDSVLCTGKIQKEEIEKTEEVYNLPKKELVEWGYSLLDEMREDYAKMPKKENDIKSILIAPSWQKDNIVDSCLEDILDNLKGHGYKITVRPHPQHVRHMPEKMEGLKERYKDDTDIEIQTDFSSNSTVFEADLMITDWSGIAYEYAYTTCKPVLFIDTPMKIMNPEYKKIGIEPLNIWMRYEIGRVLKLDEIDKTADTAAKMLAASDTYKDSIDRFVKEYVYNLGSSASVGAKYIIQEIQKAIKRHKEQE
;
A
#
# COMPACT_ATOMS: atom_id res chain seq x y z
N GLY A 1 1.18 -17.38 -20.75
CA GLY A 1 1.73 -16.05 -20.82
C GLY A 1 1.98 -15.68 -22.28
N SER A 2 1.41 -14.62 -22.74
CA SER A 2 1.60 -14.21 -24.12
C SER A 2 3.03 -13.72 -24.33
N GLU A 3 3.68 -14.16 -25.39
CA GLU A 3 5.02 -13.75 -25.81
C GLU A 3 5.19 -12.21 -25.99
N MET A 4 4.11 -11.44 -25.96
CA MET A 4 4.14 -9.98 -26.05
C MET A 4 4.76 -9.30 -24.83
N CYS A 5 4.73 -9.91 -23.63
CA CYS A 5 5.34 -9.34 -22.42
C CYS A 5 6.88 -9.49 -22.38
N ILE A 6 7.46 -10.29 -23.28
CA ILE A 6 8.90 -10.67 -23.24
C ILE A 6 9.78 -9.65 -23.99
N ARG A 7 9.21 -8.67 -24.67
CA ARG A 7 9.99 -7.64 -25.36
C ARG A 7 10.42 -6.48 -24.48
N ASP A 8 9.93 -6.44 -23.26
CA ASP A 8 10.31 -5.42 -22.28
C ASP A 8 11.73 -5.68 -21.82
N ARG A 9 12.62 -4.77 -22.16
CA ARG A 9 13.99 -4.82 -21.69
C ARG A 9 14.09 -3.96 -20.44
N PRO A 10 14.28 -4.55 -19.24
CA PRO A 10 14.53 -3.78 -18.05
C PRO A 10 15.89 -3.07 -18.18
N TYR A 11 15.90 -1.77 -17.99
CA TYR A 11 17.10 -0.97 -17.93
C TYR A 11 17.26 -0.40 -16.53
N TYR A 12 18.39 -0.66 -15.90
CA TYR A 12 18.78 0.08 -14.72
C TYR A 12 19.27 1.47 -15.12
N ILE A 13 18.56 2.49 -14.65
CA ILE A 13 18.91 3.88 -14.91
C ILE A 13 19.38 4.49 -13.60
N GLY A 14 20.68 4.80 -13.50
CA GLY A 14 21.21 5.55 -12.35
C GLY A 14 20.54 6.92 -12.24
N GLU A 15 20.40 7.43 -11.02
CA GLU A 15 19.65 8.67 -10.69
C GLU A 15 20.02 9.86 -11.60
N LYS A 16 21.30 10.05 -11.91
CA LYS A 16 21.76 11.14 -12.79
C LYS A 16 21.27 11.01 -14.25
N LYS A 17 21.00 9.79 -14.70
CA LYS A 17 20.54 9.54 -16.07
C LYS A 17 19.01 9.62 -16.18
N LEU A 18 18.29 9.37 -15.08
CA LEU A 18 16.84 9.40 -15.06
C LEU A 18 16.29 10.78 -15.43
N ILE A 19 16.85 11.85 -14.87
CA ILE A 19 16.43 13.21 -15.18
C ILE A 19 16.54 13.49 -16.69
N THR A 20 17.70 13.18 -17.29
CA THR A 20 17.93 13.42 -18.71
C THR A 20 17.02 12.55 -19.60
N LEU A 21 16.77 11.31 -19.20
CA LEU A 21 15.85 10.42 -19.88
C LEU A 21 14.44 11.00 -19.91
N MET A 22 13.93 11.40 -18.75
CA MET A 22 12.58 11.96 -18.64
C MET A 22 12.42 13.24 -19.48
N MET A 23 13.40 14.14 -19.43
CA MET A 23 13.39 15.37 -20.24
C MET A 23 13.38 15.13 -21.75
N LYS A 24 13.94 14.00 -22.20
CA LYS A 24 14.04 13.60 -23.62
C LYS A 24 13.13 12.42 -23.96
N MET A 25 12.16 12.11 -23.11
CA MET A 25 11.23 11.02 -23.33
C MET A 25 10.49 11.21 -24.65
N ASP A 26 10.59 10.19 -25.50
CA ASP A 26 9.85 10.09 -26.75
C ASP A 26 8.98 8.84 -26.69
N ALA A 27 7.80 9.00 -26.19
CA ALA A 27 6.81 7.95 -26.00
C ALA A 27 5.41 8.54 -26.11
N ASP A 28 4.43 7.71 -26.40
CA ASP A 28 3.03 8.11 -26.45
C ASP A 28 2.36 8.09 -25.08
N VAL A 29 2.75 7.12 -24.25
CA VAL A 29 2.26 6.93 -22.89
C VAL A 29 3.43 6.64 -21.96
N VAL A 30 3.48 7.30 -20.83
CA VAL A 30 4.45 7.07 -19.76
C VAL A 30 3.71 6.67 -18.50
N VAL A 31 3.92 5.45 -18.03
CA VAL A 31 3.29 4.89 -16.82
C VAL A 31 4.28 4.95 -15.66
N MET A 32 3.88 5.55 -14.55
CA MET A 32 4.76 5.79 -13.40
C MET A 32 4.05 5.53 -12.07
N THR A 33 4.82 5.02 -11.11
CA THR A 33 4.40 4.91 -9.69
C THR A 33 5.00 6.02 -8.82
N MET A 34 5.82 6.90 -9.42
CA MET A 34 6.51 7.97 -8.71
C MET A 34 5.67 9.25 -8.71
N PRO A 35 5.29 9.79 -7.56
CA PRO A 35 4.58 11.07 -7.47
C PRO A 35 5.53 12.25 -7.76
N ASP A 36 5.02 13.47 -7.71
CA ASP A 36 5.80 14.72 -7.74
C ASP A 36 6.49 15.03 -9.10
N ILE A 37 5.96 14.47 -10.22
CA ILE A 37 6.42 14.91 -11.54
C ILE A 37 6.21 16.43 -11.69
N GLU A 38 7.13 17.15 -12.30
CA GLU A 38 7.25 18.62 -12.43
C GLU A 38 7.57 19.37 -11.13
N ASN A 39 7.28 18.80 -9.95
CA ASN A 39 7.50 19.51 -8.69
C ASN A 39 8.98 19.63 -8.31
N TYR A 40 9.79 18.60 -8.65
CA TYR A 40 11.22 18.57 -8.31
C TYR A 40 12.11 18.30 -9.52
N HIS A 41 12.96 17.29 -9.45
CA HIS A 41 13.96 16.99 -10.49
C HIS A 41 13.39 16.26 -11.69
N ILE A 42 12.31 15.50 -11.50
CA ILE A 42 11.68 14.76 -12.59
C ILE A 42 10.70 15.67 -13.31
N LYS A 43 10.97 15.88 -14.59
CA LYS A 43 10.19 16.75 -15.47
C LYS A 43 9.53 15.97 -16.57
N ARG A 44 8.42 16.47 -17.08
CA ARG A 44 7.80 15.98 -18.31
C ARG A 44 8.74 16.26 -19.51
N SER A 45 8.57 15.52 -20.59
CA SER A 45 9.39 15.66 -21.79
C SER A 45 9.37 17.10 -22.33
N TYR A 46 10.53 17.57 -22.75
CA TYR A 46 10.66 18.86 -23.47
C TYR A 46 10.51 18.69 -25.00
N ILE A 47 10.73 17.47 -25.50
CA ILE A 47 10.65 17.18 -26.94
C ILE A 47 9.26 16.72 -27.39
N ARG A 48 8.49 16.11 -26.48
CA ARG A 48 7.12 15.63 -26.74
C ARG A 48 6.18 16.23 -25.68
N LYS A 49 5.17 16.99 -26.11
CA LYS A 49 4.19 17.63 -25.22
C LYS A 49 2.85 16.90 -25.16
N ASP A 50 2.65 15.96 -26.06
CA ASP A 50 1.43 15.18 -26.26
C ASP A 50 1.45 13.83 -25.53
N ILE A 51 2.47 13.54 -24.72
CA ILE A 51 2.59 12.32 -23.93
C ILE A 51 1.50 12.29 -22.86
N ASN A 52 0.78 11.16 -22.78
CA ASN A 52 -0.10 10.88 -21.63
C ASN A 52 0.72 10.30 -20.46
N TYR A 53 0.82 11.03 -19.37
CA TYR A 53 1.47 10.58 -18.13
C TYR A 53 0.44 9.96 -17.20
N VAL A 54 0.52 8.66 -17.01
CA VAL A 54 -0.40 7.84 -16.23
C VAL A 54 0.21 7.52 -14.88
N TYR A 55 -0.43 7.92 -13.80
CA TYR A 55 -0.02 7.52 -12.45
C TYR A 55 -0.67 6.20 -12.05
N VAL A 56 0.13 5.28 -11.54
CA VAL A 56 -0.32 4.01 -10.96
C VAL A 56 0.01 4.01 -9.47
N PRO A 57 -0.97 4.02 -8.58
CA PRO A 57 -0.74 3.91 -7.15
C PRO A 57 -0.02 2.62 -6.79
N HIS A 58 0.88 2.69 -5.82
CA HIS A 58 1.58 1.54 -5.24
C HIS A 58 0.99 1.11 -3.89
N GLY A 59 -0.22 1.57 -3.58
CA GLY A 59 -0.98 1.26 -2.38
C GLY A 59 -2.44 1.65 -2.52
N MET A 60 -3.26 1.17 -1.60
CA MET A 60 -4.71 1.42 -1.56
C MET A 60 -5.11 2.49 -0.55
N ASP A 61 -4.14 3.17 0.02
CA ASP A 61 -4.34 4.24 1.00
C ASP A 61 -4.79 5.57 0.37
N SER A 62 -5.14 6.53 1.22
CA SER A 62 -5.53 7.88 0.81
C SER A 62 -4.40 8.57 0.06
N LEU A 63 -4.61 8.93 -1.19
CA LEU A 63 -3.64 9.72 -1.96
C LEU A 63 -3.52 11.15 -1.41
N ASN A 64 -4.63 11.71 -0.94
CA ASN A 64 -4.66 13.07 -0.40
C ASN A 64 -3.87 13.22 0.91
N MET A 65 -3.84 12.20 1.78
CA MET A 65 -3.13 12.25 3.06
C MET A 65 -1.67 11.81 2.96
N THR A 66 -1.41 10.76 2.17
CA THR A 66 -0.10 10.07 2.15
C THR A 66 0.85 10.58 1.08
N MET A 67 0.39 11.41 0.15
CA MET A 67 1.21 12.09 -0.82
C MET A 67 1.39 13.57 -0.45
N ARG A 68 2.42 14.23 -0.97
CA ARG A 68 2.61 15.67 -0.78
C ARG A 68 1.53 16.47 -1.49
N THR A 69 1.25 17.67 -1.01
CA THR A 69 0.37 18.61 -1.71
C THR A 69 0.86 18.82 -3.15
N GLY A 70 -0.04 18.68 -4.13
CA GLY A 70 0.28 18.87 -5.54
C GLY A 70 1.04 17.73 -6.21
N SER A 71 1.26 16.60 -5.52
CA SER A 71 2.06 15.49 -6.04
C SER A 71 1.48 14.82 -7.30
N MET A 72 0.16 14.96 -7.51
CA MET A 72 -0.56 14.40 -8.67
C MET A 72 -0.90 15.44 -9.73
N ASP A 73 -0.63 16.73 -9.51
CA ASP A 73 -1.17 17.84 -10.33
C ASP A 73 -0.77 17.75 -11.81
N HIS A 74 0.38 17.18 -12.10
CA HIS A 74 0.95 17.14 -13.45
C HIS A 74 0.78 15.77 -14.16
N TYR A 75 -0.04 14.88 -13.61
CA TYR A 75 -0.47 13.68 -14.31
C TYR A 75 -1.70 13.95 -15.15
N ASP A 76 -1.78 13.29 -16.31
CA ASP A 76 -2.94 13.40 -17.21
C ASP A 76 -4.01 12.37 -16.83
N SER A 77 -3.59 11.22 -16.30
CA SER A 77 -4.46 10.11 -15.92
C SER A 77 -4.03 9.44 -14.64
N VAL A 78 -4.98 8.88 -13.90
CA VAL A 78 -4.71 8.10 -12.68
C VAL A 78 -5.50 6.80 -12.72
N LEU A 79 -4.82 5.68 -12.47
CA LEU A 79 -5.46 4.38 -12.28
C LEU A 79 -5.91 4.23 -10.83
N CYS A 80 -7.16 4.58 -10.52
CA CYS A 80 -7.67 4.57 -9.14
C CYS A 80 -7.89 3.14 -8.64
N THR A 81 -7.41 2.82 -7.44
CA THR A 81 -7.60 1.49 -6.83
C THR A 81 -9.02 1.27 -6.34
N GLY A 82 -9.71 2.34 -5.96
CA GLY A 82 -11.07 2.30 -5.46
C GLY A 82 -11.74 3.66 -5.47
N LYS A 83 -13.02 3.68 -5.10
CA LYS A 83 -13.85 4.87 -5.20
C LYS A 83 -13.34 6.04 -4.37
N ILE A 84 -12.75 5.79 -3.20
CA ILE A 84 -12.27 6.86 -2.32
C ILE A 84 -11.10 7.62 -2.95
N GLN A 85 -10.13 6.92 -3.55
CA GLN A 85 -9.03 7.60 -4.26
C GLN A 85 -9.55 8.46 -5.41
N LYS A 86 -10.55 7.98 -6.15
CA LYS A 86 -11.18 8.74 -7.22
C LYS A 86 -11.86 10.01 -6.69
N GLU A 87 -12.68 9.88 -5.66
CA GLU A 87 -13.35 11.01 -5.00
C GLU A 87 -12.37 12.03 -4.43
N GLU A 88 -11.28 11.59 -3.79
CA GLU A 88 -10.21 12.47 -3.29
C GLU A 88 -9.57 13.30 -4.42
N ILE A 89 -9.30 12.68 -5.57
CA ILE A 89 -8.70 13.39 -6.71
C ILE A 89 -9.70 14.37 -7.30
N GLU A 90 -10.95 13.96 -7.56
CA GLU A 90 -12.00 14.83 -8.07
C GLU A 90 -12.20 16.05 -7.17
N LYS A 91 -12.21 15.83 -5.85
CA LYS A 91 -12.38 16.91 -4.88
C LYS A 91 -11.13 17.82 -4.78
N THR A 92 -9.94 17.25 -4.92
CA THR A 92 -8.69 18.01 -5.00
C THR A 92 -8.70 18.94 -6.22
N GLU A 93 -9.10 18.43 -7.39
CA GLU A 93 -9.22 19.21 -8.62
C GLU A 93 -10.22 20.37 -8.45
N GLU A 94 -11.36 20.11 -7.80
CA GLU A 94 -12.36 21.15 -7.51
C GLU A 94 -11.81 22.25 -6.57
N VAL A 95 -11.25 21.83 -5.43
CA VAL A 95 -10.80 22.76 -4.37
C VAL A 95 -9.63 23.63 -4.82
N TYR A 96 -8.72 23.06 -5.61
CA TYR A 96 -7.52 23.79 -6.08
C TYR A 96 -7.65 24.31 -7.52
N ASN A 97 -8.84 24.16 -8.14
CA ASN A 97 -9.13 24.58 -9.52
C ASN A 97 -8.09 24.03 -10.53
N LEU A 98 -7.81 22.73 -10.43
CA LEU A 98 -6.86 22.04 -11.29
C LEU A 98 -7.51 21.50 -12.56
N PRO A 99 -6.73 21.29 -13.64
CA PRO A 99 -7.20 20.55 -14.80
C PRO A 99 -7.70 19.16 -14.41
N LYS A 100 -8.82 18.74 -15.00
CA LYS A 100 -9.38 17.41 -14.75
C LYS A 100 -8.50 16.33 -15.40
N LYS A 101 -8.21 15.29 -14.61
CA LYS A 101 -7.51 14.09 -15.08
C LYS A 101 -8.50 13.04 -15.57
N GLU A 102 -8.05 12.15 -16.42
CA GLU A 102 -8.79 10.92 -16.71
C GLU A 102 -8.62 9.94 -15.53
N LEU A 103 -9.69 9.69 -14.78
CA LEU A 103 -9.68 8.81 -13.61
C LEU A 103 -10.24 7.46 -13.98
N VAL A 104 -9.36 6.47 -14.05
CA VAL A 104 -9.70 5.11 -14.47
C VAL A 104 -10.07 4.26 -13.25
N GLU A 105 -11.24 3.67 -13.25
CA GLU A 105 -11.65 2.70 -12.24
C GLU A 105 -10.89 1.39 -12.47
N TRP A 106 -9.69 1.30 -11.87
CA TRP A 106 -8.73 0.24 -12.19
C TRP A 106 -8.80 -0.95 -11.22
N GLY A 107 -8.73 -0.71 -9.93
CA GLY A 107 -8.48 -1.72 -8.91
C GLY A 107 -7.00 -1.77 -8.49
N TYR A 108 -6.55 -2.91 -7.98
CA TYR A 108 -5.17 -3.06 -7.53
C TYR A 108 -4.61 -4.45 -7.88
N SER A 109 -3.76 -4.50 -8.90
CA SER A 109 -3.27 -5.78 -9.45
C SER A 109 -2.49 -6.62 -8.44
N LEU A 110 -1.74 -6.00 -7.53
CA LEU A 110 -1.05 -6.71 -6.47
C LEU A 110 -2.05 -7.41 -5.52
N LEU A 111 -3.16 -6.76 -5.19
CA LEU A 111 -4.20 -7.39 -4.38
C LEU A 111 -4.83 -8.60 -5.08
N ASP A 112 -5.06 -8.49 -6.39
CA ASP A 112 -5.60 -9.59 -7.17
C ASP A 112 -4.66 -10.80 -7.14
N GLU A 113 -3.36 -10.59 -7.35
CA GLU A 113 -2.31 -11.61 -7.26
C GLU A 113 -2.23 -12.21 -5.85
N MET A 114 -2.19 -11.38 -4.82
CA MET A 114 -2.14 -11.84 -3.42
C MET A 114 -3.37 -12.68 -3.06
N ARG A 115 -4.57 -12.30 -3.51
CA ARG A 115 -5.80 -13.09 -3.28
C ARG A 115 -5.78 -14.43 -4.01
N GLU A 116 -5.27 -14.45 -5.24
CA GLU A 116 -5.11 -15.69 -6.00
C GLU A 116 -4.11 -16.63 -5.32
N ASP A 117 -2.97 -16.12 -4.87
CA ASP A 117 -1.95 -16.90 -4.17
C ASP A 117 -2.46 -17.41 -2.82
N TYR A 118 -3.13 -16.55 -2.06
CA TYR A 118 -3.74 -16.93 -0.79
C TYR A 118 -4.79 -18.04 -0.96
N ALA A 119 -5.59 -17.99 -2.03
CA ALA A 119 -6.60 -19.00 -2.33
C ALA A 119 -5.98 -20.39 -2.66
N LYS A 120 -4.74 -20.39 -3.19
CA LYS A 120 -3.99 -21.63 -3.52
C LYS A 120 -3.28 -22.24 -2.30
N MET A 121 -3.13 -21.48 -1.21
CA MET A 121 -2.44 -21.96 -0.02
C MET A 121 -3.22 -23.11 0.64
N PRO A 122 -2.52 -24.13 1.12
CA PRO A 122 -3.16 -25.19 1.90
C PRO A 122 -3.71 -24.58 3.20
N LYS A 123 -4.99 -24.82 3.46
CA LYS A 123 -5.59 -24.42 4.73
C LYS A 123 -4.96 -25.25 5.84
N LYS A 124 -4.11 -24.65 6.64
CA LYS A 124 -3.57 -25.27 7.85
C LYS A 124 -4.52 -24.90 9.00
N GLU A 125 -5.14 -25.91 9.59
CA GLU A 125 -5.74 -25.74 10.92
C GLU A 125 -4.58 -25.82 11.93
N ASN A 126 -4.09 -24.64 12.31
CA ASN A 126 -3.09 -24.56 13.37
C ASN A 126 -3.82 -24.34 14.71
N ASP A 127 -3.56 -25.18 15.68
CA ASP A 127 -4.06 -25.02 17.06
C ASP A 127 -3.48 -23.75 17.69
N ILE A 128 -2.28 -23.34 17.29
CA ILE A 128 -1.58 -22.14 17.78
C ILE A 128 -1.85 -20.98 16.82
N LYS A 129 -2.46 -19.91 17.35
CA LYS A 129 -2.71 -18.70 16.59
C LYS A 129 -1.43 -17.91 16.33
N SER A 130 -1.33 -17.30 15.16
CA SER A 130 -0.18 -16.53 14.73
C SER A 130 -0.52 -15.04 14.63
N ILE A 131 0.39 -14.20 15.14
CA ILE A 131 0.29 -12.74 15.12
C ILE A 131 1.47 -12.17 14.32
N LEU A 132 1.18 -11.34 13.33
CA LEU A 132 2.18 -10.60 12.58
C LEU A 132 2.22 -9.16 13.04
N ILE A 133 3.38 -8.68 13.52
CA ILE A 133 3.61 -7.28 13.84
C ILE A 133 4.36 -6.65 12.67
N ALA A 134 3.72 -5.72 11.95
CA ALA A 134 4.24 -5.13 10.72
C ALA A 134 4.25 -3.59 10.79
N PRO A 135 5.24 -2.98 11.47
CA PRO A 135 5.34 -1.54 11.68
C PRO A 135 5.49 -0.74 10.39
N SER A 136 4.94 0.47 10.35
CA SER A 136 5.18 1.42 9.28
C SER A 136 6.59 2.02 9.33
N TRP A 137 7.04 2.57 8.19
CA TRP A 137 8.24 3.39 8.12
C TRP A 137 7.87 4.87 8.28
N GLN A 138 8.01 5.38 9.50
CA GLN A 138 7.85 6.79 9.86
C GLN A 138 8.55 7.05 11.21
N LYS A 139 8.65 8.30 11.60
CA LYS A 139 9.11 8.68 12.93
C LYS A 139 8.06 8.28 13.98
N ASP A 140 8.52 7.87 15.15
CA ASP A 140 7.68 7.50 16.30
C ASP A 140 6.68 6.37 15.98
N ASN A 141 7.08 5.43 15.09
CA ASN A 141 6.32 4.22 14.77
C ASN A 141 6.38 3.18 15.92
N ILE A 142 5.75 2.02 15.72
CA ILE A 142 5.76 0.93 16.72
C ILE A 142 7.18 0.53 17.14
N VAL A 143 8.14 0.42 16.20
CA VAL A 143 9.53 0.02 16.53
C VAL A 143 10.24 1.05 17.43
N ASP A 144 9.85 2.32 17.30
CA ASP A 144 10.46 3.40 18.06
C ASP A 144 9.81 3.61 19.42
N SER A 145 8.52 3.29 19.55
CA SER A 145 7.69 3.71 20.68
C SER A 145 7.26 2.59 21.63
N CYS A 146 6.84 1.43 21.12
CA CYS A 146 6.13 0.45 21.95
C CYS A 146 6.28 -1.03 21.54
N LEU A 147 7.20 -1.36 20.61
CA LEU A 147 7.33 -2.74 20.13
C LEU A 147 7.62 -3.73 21.25
N GLU A 148 8.52 -3.38 22.17
CA GLU A 148 8.92 -4.27 23.28
C GLU A 148 7.76 -4.47 24.25
N ASP A 149 7.01 -3.40 24.58
CA ASP A 149 5.84 -3.48 25.46
C ASP A 149 4.72 -4.36 24.84
N ILE A 150 4.54 -4.28 23.51
CA ILE A 150 3.61 -5.15 22.78
C ILE A 150 4.05 -6.62 22.90
N LEU A 151 5.33 -6.89 22.66
CA LEU A 151 5.87 -8.25 22.73
C LEU A 151 5.81 -8.83 24.14
N ASP A 152 6.17 -8.04 25.13
CA ASP A 152 6.11 -8.44 26.55
C ASP A 152 4.67 -8.71 26.99
N ASN A 153 3.69 -7.95 26.50
CA ASN A 153 2.28 -8.15 26.79
C ASN A 153 1.72 -9.42 26.09
N LEU A 154 2.15 -9.73 24.88
CA LEU A 154 1.71 -10.91 24.11
C LEU A 154 2.41 -12.21 24.56
N LYS A 155 3.59 -12.11 25.15
CA LYS A 155 4.40 -13.25 25.56
C LYS A 155 3.67 -14.14 26.57
N GLY A 156 3.75 -15.46 26.38
CA GLY A 156 3.13 -16.44 27.29
C GLY A 156 1.63 -16.65 27.06
N HIS A 157 1.00 -15.98 26.10
CA HIS A 157 -0.41 -16.18 25.74
C HIS A 157 -0.62 -17.28 24.67
N GLY A 158 0.43 -18.02 24.31
CA GLY A 158 0.35 -19.16 23.39
C GLY A 158 0.23 -18.77 21.91
N TYR A 159 0.70 -17.58 21.54
CA TYR A 159 0.76 -17.12 20.15
C TYR A 159 2.13 -17.38 19.54
N LYS A 160 2.17 -17.63 18.23
CA LYS A 160 3.38 -17.46 17.40
C LYS A 160 3.40 -16.01 16.91
N ILE A 161 4.47 -15.29 17.22
CA ILE A 161 4.60 -13.87 16.93
C ILE A 161 5.74 -13.66 15.94
N THR A 162 5.44 -13.09 14.79
CA THR A 162 6.45 -12.68 13.82
C THR A 162 6.48 -11.15 13.76
N VAL A 163 7.63 -10.56 14.04
CA VAL A 163 7.86 -9.14 13.81
C VAL A 163 8.52 -8.99 12.44
N ARG A 164 7.83 -8.31 11.53
CA ARG A 164 8.30 -8.01 10.18
C ARG A 164 8.47 -6.50 10.00
N PRO A 165 9.62 -5.93 10.37
CA PRO A 165 9.89 -4.51 10.25
C PRO A 165 9.80 -4.08 8.77
N HIS A 166 9.48 -2.81 8.52
CA HIS A 166 9.51 -2.29 7.16
C HIS A 166 10.94 -2.42 6.55
N PRO A 167 11.11 -2.72 5.25
CA PRO A 167 12.44 -2.86 4.63
C PRO A 167 13.39 -1.69 4.87
N GLN A 168 12.85 -0.49 5.03
CA GLN A 168 13.66 0.69 5.36
C GLN A 168 14.26 0.64 6.78
N HIS A 169 13.63 -0.03 7.76
CA HIS A 169 14.27 -0.27 9.07
C HIS A 169 15.51 -1.12 8.90
N VAL A 170 15.43 -2.20 8.13
CA VAL A 170 16.58 -3.09 7.88
C VAL A 170 17.70 -2.33 7.18
N ARG A 171 17.36 -1.45 6.24
CA ARG A 171 18.34 -0.67 5.48
C ARG A 171 19.00 0.45 6.28
N HIS A 172 18.23 1.18 7.08
CA HIS A 172 18.70 2.41 7.73
C HIS A 172 18.98 2.27 9.23
N MET A 173 18.53 1.19 9.86
CA MET A 173 18.69 0.92 11.29
C MET A 173 19.19 -0.53 11.53
N PRO A 174 20.24 -1.00 10.83
CA PRO A 174 20.66 -2.40 10.88
C PRO A 174 21.06 -2.83 12.30
N GLU A 175 21.72 -1.96 13.07
CA GLU A 175 22.13 -2.25 14.45
C GLU A 175 20.91 -2.47 15.37
N LYS A 176 19.87 -1.68 15.21
CA LYS A 176 18.61 -1.84 15.96
C LYS A 176 17.93 -3.16 15.61
N MET A 177 17.91 -3.52 14.32
CA MET A 177 17.31 -4.80 13.87
C MET A 177 18.11 -5.99 14.40
N GLU A 178 19.42 -5.92 14.39
CA GLU A 178 20.28 -6.97 14.91
C GLU A 178 20.15 -7.09 16.44
N GLY A 179 20.05 -5.97 17.15
CA GLY A 179 19.75 -5.94 18.59
C GLY A 179 18.43 -6.61 18.95
N LEU A 180 17.37 -6.38 18.16
CA LEU A 180 16.08 -7.04 18.33
C LEU A 180 16.21 -8.57 18.10
N LYS A 181 16.89 -9.00 17.04
CA LYS A 181 17.12 -10.43 16.78
C LYS A 181 17.89 -11.09 17.93
N GLU A 182 18.96 -10.47 18.41
CA GLU A 182 19.76 -11.02 19.51
C GLU A 182 18.93 -11.11 20.80
N ARG A 183 18.10 -10.11 21.09
CA ARG A 183 17.23 -10.08 22.28
C ARG A 183 16.23 -11.24 22.30
N TYR A 184 15.66 -11.61 21.16
CA TYR A 184 14.61 -12.63 21.05
C TYR A 184 15.11 -13.95 20.45
N LYS A 185 16.43 -14.14 20.25
CA LYS A 185 16.99 -15.34 19.60
C LYS A 185 16.65 -16.68 20.30
N ASP A 186 16.54 -16.64 21.62
CA ASP A 186 16.24 -17.84 22.44
C ASP A 186 14.74 -17.98 22.72
N ASP A 187 13.91 -17.06 22.21
CA ASP A 187 12.46 -17.12 22.36
C ASP A 187 11.85 -17.98 21.24
N THR A 188 11.19 -19.06 21.63
CA THR A 188 10.62 -20.01 20.67
C THR A 188 9.33 -19.52 20.01
N ASP A 189 8.73 -18.46 20.54
CA ASP A 189 7.43 -17.95 20.12
C ASP A 189 7.53 -16.61 19.39
N ILE A 190 8.69 -15.94 19.43
CA ILE A 190 8.94 -14.65 18.79
C ILE A 190 10.02 -14.76 17.73
N GLU A 191 9.72 -14.37 16.51
CA GLU A 191 10.65 -14.31 15.38
C GLU A 191 10.77 -12.89 14.84
N ILE A 192 12.01 -12.42 14.63
CA ILE A 192 12.29 -11.13 13.94
C ILE A 192 12.66 -11.43 12.50
N GLN A 193 11.70 -11.28 11.59
CA GLN A 193 11.85 -11.55 10.16
C GLN A 193 12.37 -10.33 9.41
N THR A 194 13.58 -10.43 8.86
CA THR A 194 14.18 -9.37 8.02
C THR A 194 14.35 -9.79 6.56
N ASP A 195 13.90 -10.99 6.21
CA ASP A 195 13.80 -11.47 4.83
C ASP A 195 12.36 -11.23 4.31
N PHE A 196 12.28 -10.54 3.19
CA PHE A 196 11.02 -10.15 2.53
C PHE A 196 10.77 -10.89 1.22
N SER A 197 11.53 -11.96 0.94
CA SER A 197 11.44 -12.73 -0.30
C SER A 197 10.10 -13.47 -0.45
N SER A 198 9.35 -13.66 0.63
CA SER A 198 8.06 -14.35 0.65
C SER A 198 7.02 -13.56 1.43
N ASN A 199 5.76 -13.68 1.02
CA ASN A 199 4.59 -13.18 1.72
C ASN A 199 3.92 -14.25 2.60
N SER A 200 4.54 -15.41 2.79
CA SER A 200 3.94 -16.52 3.55
C SER A 200 3.52 -16.12 4.96
N THR A 201 4.35 -15.40 5.69
CA THR A 201 4.05 -14.92 7.04
C THR A 201 2.88 -13.92 7.07
N VAL A 202 2.70 -13.13 6.00
CA VAL A 202 1.55 -12.24 5.86
C VAL A 202 0.27 -13.06 5.68
N PHE A 203 0.30 -14.10 4.86
CA PHE A 203 -0.88 -14.93 4.59
C PHE A 203 -1.24 -15.89 5.76
N GLU A 204 -0.24 -16.40 6.47
CA GLU A 204 -0.43 -17.34 7.57
C GLU A 204 -0.91 -16.67 8.87
N ALA A 205 -0.63 -15.38 9.07
CA ALA A 205 -1.05 -14.67 10.27
C ALA A 205 -2.57 -14.71 10.47
N ASP A 206 -3.02 -14.93 11.70
CA ASP A 206 -4.43 -14.88 12.09
C ASP A 206 -4.87 -13.48 12.52
N LEU A 207 -3.92 -12.65 12.96
CA LEU A 207 -4.08 -11.25 13.32
C LEU A 207 -2.84 -10.47 12.88
N MET A 208 -3.03 -9.29 12.31
CA MET A 208 -1.95 -8.33 12.12
C MET A 208 -2.02 -7.24 13.19
N ILE A 209 -0.86 -6.84 13.71
CA ILE A 209 -0.68 -5.63 14.52
C ILE A 209 0.17 -4.66 13.73
N THR A 210 -0.32 -3.46 13.52
CA THR A 210 0.40 -2.42 12.77
C THR A 210 0.00 -1.03 13.25
N ASP A 211 0.55 0.01 12.65
CA ASP A 211 0.18 1.40 12.88
C ASP A 211 -0.40 2.04 11.62
N TRP A 212 0.35 2.87 10.90
CA TRP A 212 -0.07 3.58 9.69
C TRP A 212 0.52 2.96 8.40
N SER A 213 0.72 1.65 8.39
CA SER A 213 1.32 0.94 7.26
C SER A 213 0.30 0.49 6.22
N GLY A 214 0.63 0.66 4.94
CA GLY A 214 -0.19 0.20 3.81
C GLY A 214 -0.40 -1.31 3.76
N ILE A 215 0.48 -2.10 4.39
CA ILE A 215 0.34 -3.56 4.47
C ILE A 215 -0.95 -4.01 5.18
N ALA A 216 -1.54 -3.14 6.02
CA ALA A 216 -2.82 -3.41 6.66
C ALA A 216 -3.92 -3.70 5.64
N TYR A 217 -3.96 -2.93 4.56
CA TYR A 217 -4.94 -3.11 3.47
C TYR A 217 -4.66 -4.39 2.71
N GLU A 218 -3.41 -4.61 2.33
CA GLU A 218 -2.99 -5.79 1.60
C GLU A 218 -3.31 -7.05 2.38
N TYR A 219 -2.99 -7.08 3.67
CA TYR A 219 -3.31 -8.20 4.55
C TYR A 219 -4.82 -8.42 4.70
N ALA A 220 -5.54 -7.39 5.17
CA ALA A 220 -6.96 -7.54 5.47
C ALA A 220 -7.79 -7.85 4.21
N TYR A 221 -7.50 -7.18 3.09
CA TYR A 221 -8.26 -7.36 1.85
C TYR A 221 -7.93 -8.68 1.16
N THR A 222 -6.73 -9.23 1.39
CA THR A 222 -6.36 -10.55 0.89
C THR A 222 -6.97 -11.68 1.73
N THR A 223 -6.80 -11.60 3.04
CA THR A 223 -7.08 -12.72 3.95
C THR A 223 -8.47 -12.67 4.58
N CYS A 224 -9.12 -11.51 4.56
CA CYS A 224 -10.33 -11.19 5.32
C CYS A 224 -10.15 -11.40 6.83
N LYS A 225 -8.93 -11.22 7.35
CA LYS A 225 -8.59 -11.32 8.78
C LYS A 225 -8.39 -9.94 9.39
N PRO A 226 -8.63 -9.77 10.71
CA PRO A 226 -8.64 -8.47 11.36
C PRO A 226 -7.24 -7.88 11.57
N VAL A 227 -7.20 -6.54 11.72
CA VAL A 227 -6.00 -5.77 12.03
C VAL A 227 -6.18 -5.02 13.35
N LEU A 228 -5.23 -5.18 14.27
CA LEU A 228 -5.12 -4.34 15.46
C LEU A 228 -4.18 -3.18 15.15
N PHE A 229 -4.72 -1.98 15.15
CA PHE A 229 -3.95 -0.76 14.91
C PHE A 229 -3.48 -0.14 16.21
N ILE A 230 -2.19 0.12 16.32
CA ILE A 230 -1.62 0.93 17.40
C ILE A 230 -1.66 2.40 16.97
N ASP A 231 -2.22 3.25 17.82
CA ASP A 231 -2.44 4.66 17.49
C ASP A 231 -1.18 5.50 17.77
N THR A 232 -0.12 5.19 17.02
CA THR A 232 1.08 6.02 16.94
C THR A 232 0.76 7.36 16.25
N PRO A 233 1.65 8.37 16.30
CA PRO A 233 1.44 9.62 15.57
C PRO A 233 1.10 9.39 14.09
N MET A 234 0.08 10.11 13.59
CA MET A 234 -0.43 9.95 12.23
C MET A 234 0.64 10.21 11.17
N LYS A 235 0.72 9.35 10.16
CA LYS A 235 1.58 9.54 8.99
C LYS A 235 0.93 10.50 8.00
N ILE A 236 1.25 11.78 8.11
CA ILE A 236 0.71 12.84 7.26
C ILE A 236 1.83 13.40 6.39
N MET A 237 1.71 13.26 5.08
CA MET A 237 2.62 13.87 4.11
C MET A 237 2.07 15.18 3.55
N ASN A 238 0.74 15.30 3.47
CA ASN A 238 0.05 16.52 3.07
C ASN A 238 -0.54 17.24 4.28
N PRO A 239 0.04 18.35 4.77
CA PRO A 239 -0.52 19.09 5.90
C PRO A 239 -1.88 19.71 5.61
N GLU A 240 -2.23 19.84 4.34
CA GLU A 240 -3.48 20.44 3.86
C GLU A 240 -4.60 19.41 3.59
N TYR A 241 -4.39 18.14 3.93
CA TYR A 241 -5.32 17.04 3.59
C TYR A 241 -6.78 17.29 3.98
N LYS A 242 -7.02 18.10 5.01
CA LYS A 242 -8.38 18.46 5.46
C LYS A 242 -9.11 19.43 4.52
N LYS A 243 -8.39 20.15 3.65
CA LYS A 243 -8.99 21.19 2.79
C LYS A 243 -10.02 20.64 1.81
N ILE A 244 -9.87 19.42 1.35
CA ILE A 244 -10.82 18.80 0.42
C ILE A 244 -12.13 18.35 1.08
N GLY A 245 -12.21 18.33 2.41
CA GLY A 245 -13.44 17.97 3.16
C GLY A 245 -13.80 16.49 3.11
N ILE A 246 -12.91 15.63 2.63
CA ILE A 246 -13.05 14.16 2.67
C ILE A 246 -12.17 13.62 3.79
N GLU A 247 -12.74 12.81 4.67
CA GLU A 247 -11.94 12.12 5.68
C GLU A 247 -11.09 11.04 5.02
N PRO A 248 -9.75 11.04 5.20
CA PRO A 248 -8.87 10.05 4.59
C PRO A 248 -9.23 8.62 4.97
N LEU A 249 -9.21 7.73 3.97
CA LEU A 249 -9.46 6.29 4.16
C LEU A 249 -8.64 5.71 5.31
N ASN A 250 -7.38 6.12 5.44
CA ASN A 250 -6.47 5.66 6.49
C ASN A 250 -6.96 5.91 7.91
N ILE A 251 -7.87 6.85 8.14
CA ILE A 251 -8.39 7.18 9.47
C ILE A 251 -9.56 6.25 9.81
N TRP A 252 -10.63 6.29 9.01
CA TRP A 252 -11.87 5.61 9.36
C TRP A 252 -11.87 4.10 9.02
N MET A 253 -11.15 3.67 7.99
CA MET A 253 -11.06 2.27 7.59
C MET A 253 -10.48 1.37 8.70
N ARG A 254 -9.62 1.89 9.58
CA ARG A 254 -9.05 1.16 10.72
C ARG A 254 -10.13 0.56 11.63
N TYR A 255 -11.30 1.19 11.69
CA TYR A 255 -12.45 0.73 12.47
C TYR A 255 -13.33 -0.26 11.72
N GLU A 256 -13.27 -0.26 10.38
CA GLU A 256 -14.02 -1.21 9.54
C GLU A 256 -13.32 -2.58 9.46
N ILE A 257 -11.99 -2.59 9.38
CA ILE A 257 -11.22 -3.83 9.22
C ILE A 257 -10.55 -4.30 10.52
N GLY A 258 -10.75 -3.59 11.63
CA GLY A 258 -10.06 -3.93 12.86
C GLY A 258 -10.45 -3.11 14.07
N ARG A 259 -9.49 -2.94 14.95
CA ARG A 259 -9.59 -2.10 16.14
C ARG A 259 -8.37 -1.20 16.29
N VAL A 260 -8.58 -0.08 16.95
CA VAL A 260 -7.52 0.88 17.29
C VAL A 260 -7.27 0.81 18.79
N LEU A 261 -6.00 0.65 19.18
CA LEU A 261 -5.52 0.68 20.55
C LEU A 261 -4.60 1.89 20.73
N LYS A 262 -4.87 2.70 21.74
CA LYS A 262 -4.05 3.88 22.04
C LYS A 262 -2.72 3.48 22.69
N LEU A 263 -1.71 4.34 22.60
CA LEU A 263 -0.39 4.09 23.21
C LEU A 263 -0.44 3.92 24.73
N ASP A 264 -1.36 4.58 25.42
CA ASP A 264 -1.57 4.43 26.87
C ASP A 264 -2.38 3.18 27.24
N GLU A 265 -2.76 2.36 26.27
CA GLU A 265 -3.51 1.11 26.43
C GLU A 265 -2.74 -0.13 25.93
N ILE A 266 -1.43 -0.03 25.72
CA ILE A 266 -0.60 -1.14 25.21
C ILE A 266 -0.66 -2.37 26.12
N ASP A 267 -0.84 -2.19 27.41
CA ASP A 267 -1.07 -3.24 28.39
C ASP A 267 -2.31 -4.12 28.09
N LYS A 268 -3.23 -3.65 27.24
CA LYS A 268 -4.44 -4.38 26.82
C LYS A 268 -4.25 -5.14 25.50
N THR A 269 -3.04 -5.18 24.92
CA THR A 269 -2.80 -5.77 23.61
C THR A 269 -3.22 -7.23 23.54
N ALA A 270 -2.84 -8.07 24.53
CA ALA A 270 -3.18 -9.49 24.55
C ALA A 270 -4.69 -9.72 24.67
N ASP A 271 -5.35 -9.01 25.57
CA ASP A 271 -6.81 -9.10 25.76
C ASP A 271 -7.55 -8.67 24.47
N THR A 272 -7.08 -7.61 23.83
CA THR A 272 -7.68 -7.12 22.58
C THR A 272 -7.46 -8.12 21.45
N ALA A 273 -6.25 -8.65 21.30
CA ALA A 273 -5.92 -9.67 20.31
C ALA A 273 -6.80 -10.93 20.50
N ALA A 274 -6.94 -11.42 21.74
CA ALA A 274 -7.79 -12.58 22.05
C ALA A 274 -9.26 -12.34 21.62
N LYS A 275 -9.82 -11.16 21.94
CA LYS A 275 -11.20 -10.80 21.55
C LYS A 275 -11.37 -10.70 20.03
N MET A 276 -10.38 -10.15 19.33
CA MET A 276 -10.41 -10.04 17.87
C MET A 276 -10.30 -11.40 17.18
N LEU A 277 -9.42 -12.27 17.67
CA LEU A 277 -9.28 -13.63 17.17
C LEU A 277 -10.55 -14.46 17.39
N ALA A 278 -11.20 -14.31 18.53
CA ALA A 278 -12.48 -14.96 18.83
C ALA A 278 -13.63 -14.45 17.93
N ALA A 279 -13.55 -13.22 17.43
CA ALA A 279 -14.54 -12.60 16.56
C ALA A 279 -14.16 -12.66 15.06
N SER A 280 -13.22 -13.52 14.67
CA SER A 280 -12.64 -13.56 13.31
C SER A 280 -13.67 -13.68 12.20
N ASP A 281 -14.73 -14.49 12.38
CA ASP A 281 -15.79 -14.65 11.37
C ASP A 281 -16.58 -13.37 11.14
N THR A 282 -16.84 -12.59 12.20
CA THR A 282 -17.51 -11.27 12.07
C THR A 282 -16.65 -10.31 11.25
N TYR A 283 -15.34 -10.29 11.49
CA TYR A 283 -14.41 -9.48 10.70
C TYR A 283 -14.34 -9.92 9.25
N LYS A 284 -14.32 -11.23 9.01
CA LYS A 284 -14.30 -11.79 7.67
C LYS A 284 -15.44 -11.25 6.80
N ASP A 285 -16.67 -11.30 7.32
CA ASP A 285 -17.84 -10.84 6.59
C ASP A 285 -17.83 -9.32 6.36
N SER A 286 -17.38 -8.56 7.38
CA SER A 286 -17.26 -7.11 7.29
C SER A 286 -16.21 -6.68 6.27
N ILE A 287 -15.02 -7.28 6.33
CA ILE A 287 -13.91 -6.96 5.42
C ILE A 287 -14.25 -7.35 3.98
N ASP A 288 -14.81 -8.54 3.74
CA ASP A 288 -15.20 -8.98 2.39
C ASP A 288 -16.23 -8.05 1.75
N ARG A 289 -17.23 -7.63 2.52
CA ARG A 289 -18.22 -6.64 2.09
C ARG A 289 -17.55 -5.30 1.76
N PHE A 290 -16.66 -4.83 2.63
CA PHE A 290 -15.92 -3.59 2.45
C PHE A 290 -15.09 -3.62 1.16
N VAL A 291 -14.31 -4.67 0.94
CA VAL A 291 -13.49 -4.82 -0.27
C VAL A 291 -14.33 -4.77 -1.54
N LYS A 292 -15.47 -5.49 -1.57
CA LYS A 292 -16.38 -5.50 -2.71
C LYS A 292 -17.02 -4.13 -2.98
N GLU A 293 -17.20 -3.32 -1.95
CA GLU A 293 -17.82 -2.00 -2.08
C GLU A 293 -16.82 -0.93 -2.52
N TYR A 294 -15.58 -0.98 -2.02
CA TYR A 294 -14.63 0.13 -2.14
C TYR A 294 -13.51 -0.11 -3.14
N VAL A 295 -13.17 -1.36 -3.48
CA VAL A 295 -12.11 -1.69 -4.45
C VAL A 295 -12.71 -1.95 -5.83
N TYR A 296 -12.15 -1.30 -6.86
CA TYR A 296 -12.60 -1.50 -8.23
C TYR A 296 -12.10 -2.83 -8.81
N ASN A 297 -12.86 -3.41 -9.72
CA ASN A 297 -12.49 -4.51 -10.61
C ASN A 297 -11.69 -5.65 -9.96
N LEU A 298 -12.07 -6.02 -8.74
CA LEU A 298 -11.42 -7.08 -7.97
C LEU A 298 -11.30 -8.38 -8.79
N GLY A 299 -10.08 -8.91 -8.91
CA GLY A 299 -9.76 -10.09 -9.72
C GLY A 299 -9.54 -9.82 -11.21
N SER A 300 -9.62 -8.55 -11.66
CA SER A 300 -9.44 -8.19 -13.07
C SER A 300 -8.70 -6.88 -13.31
N SER A 301 -8.12 -6.29 -12.28
CA SER A 301 -7.46 -4.98 -12.32
C SER A 301 -6.37 -4.91 -13.40
N ALA A 302 -5.51 -5.95 -13.52
CA ALA A 302 -4.44 -6.00 -14.52
C ALA A 302 -4.99 -5.88 -15.94
N SER A 303 -6.09 -6.58 -16.24
CA SER A 303 -6.75 -6.52 -17.57
C SER A 303 -7.33 -5.14 -17.85
N VAL A 304 -7.94 -4.50 -16.86
CA VAL A 304 -8.51 -3.14 -16.99
C VAL A 304 -7.39 -2.13 -17.25
N GLY A 305 -6.31 -2.16 -16.46
CA GLY A 305 -5.17 -1.26 -16.64
C GLY A 305 -4.48 -1.44 -17.99
N ALA A 306 -4.22 -2.67 -18.40
CA ALA A 306 -3.62 -2.99 -19.71
C ALA A 306 -4.50 -2.49 -20.87
N LYS A 307 -5.82 -2.71 -20.80
CA LYS A 307 -6.76 -2.24 -21.80
C LYS A 307 -6.74 -0.72 -21.93
N TYR A 308 -6.72 -0.01 -20.80
CA TYR A 308 -6.63 1.45 -20.79
C TYR A 308 -5.34 1.93 -21.49
N ILE A 309 -4.18 1.41 -21.09
CA ILE A 309 -2.90 1.80 -21.68
C ILE A 309 -2.87 1.55 -23.20
N ILE A 310 -3.37 0.40 -23.67
CA ILE A 310 -3.46 0.07 -25.10
C ILE A 310 -4.38 1.06 -25.83
N GLN A 311 -5.51 1.44 -25.24
CA GLN A 311 -6.40 2.43 -25.84
C GLN A 311 -5.74 3.80 -25.97
N GLU A 312 -4.96 4.24 -24.97
CA GLU A 312 -4.23 5.50 -25.04
C GLU A 312 -3.13 5.49 -26.14
N ILE A 313 -2.41 4.39 -26.27
CA ILE A 313 -1.45 4.20 -27.37
C ILE A 313 -2.17 4.27 -28.74
N GLN A 314 -3.32 3.62 -28.87
CA GLN A 314 -4.09 3.66 -30.12
C GLN A 314 -4.60 5.08 -30.45
N LYS A 315 -5.05 5.85 -29.45
CA LYS A 315 -5.42 7.26 -29.60
C LYS A 315 -4.22 8.09 -30.09
N ALA A 316 -3.03 7.87 -29.54
CA ALA A 316 -1.82 8.58 -29.95
C ALA A 316 -1.43 8.25 -31.39
N ILE A 317 -1.42 6.98 -31.78
CA ILE A 317 -1.14 6.55 -33.16
C ILE A 317 -2.11 7.21 -34.15
N LYS A 318 -3.39 7.32 -33.80
CA LYS A 318 -4.38 7.98 -34.65
C LYS A 318 -4.07 9.48 -34.81
N ARG A 319 -3.76 10.18 -33.71
CA ARG A 319 -3.38 11.61 -33.75
C ARG A 319 -2.18 11.86 -34.64
N HIS A 320 -1.14 11.01 -34.61
CA HIS A 320 0.06 11.14 -35.44
C HIS A 320 -0.27 10.99 -36.92
N LYS A 321 -1.12 10.03 -37.29
CA LYS A 321 -1.54 9.82 -38.72
C LYS A 321 -2.39 10.97 -39.27
N GLU A 322 -3.09 11.72 -38.41
CA GLU A 322 -3.91 12.88 -38.79
C GLU A 322 -3.07 14.16 -38.94
N GLN A 323 -1.80 14.14 -38.49
CA GLN A 323 -0.85 15.26 -38.60
C GLN A 323 0.17 15.10 -39.75
N GLU A 324 0.28 13.90 -40.32
CA GLU A 324 1.02 13.61 -41.54
C GLU A 324 0.19 13.93 -42.82
#